data_6cf4149dd24fbe7a456fc2802dd2b16b
#
_entry.id   6cf4149dd24fbe7a456fc2802dd2b16b
#
_cell.length_a   1.000
_cell.length_b   1.000
_cell.length_c   1.000
_cell.angle_alpha   90.00
_cell.angle_beta   90.00
_cell.angle_gamma   90.00
#
_symmetry.space_group_name_H-M   'P 1'
#
loop_
_entity.id
_entity.type
_entity.pdbx_description
1 polymer ?
#
loop_
_entity_poly.entity_id
_entity_poly.type
_entity_poly.pdbx_seq_one_letter_code
_entity_poly.pdbx_strand_id
1 'polypeptide(L)'
;MSGPKRVLVAGELNVDLILQGYHAFPTPGKEVLVDDFVMTLGSASAICAMGLARLGTPVAFLGVVGADPWGAHCLETMGAAGIDVSRVVADPALKTGVTVSLTSARTDRALVSYLGSSAALEGGAVTEAALRGFDHLHVSSYFLQEKLRPGCAALFARAHAAGLSTSLDPGFDPSERWAEDLRETLREVDLFFPNEVELRGITGSAETREGLVRLENGRTRSVVKLGPRGAATVVEGALLEVPAFPVEPVDTTGAGDSFDAGFLHAWLEGRPLIECLRWGSACGSLSTRGSGGTGHQAGRAEVERLLSGPP
;
A
#
# COMPACT_ATOMS: atom_id res chain seq x y z
N MET A 1 -7.27 25.52 15.69
CA MET A 1 -7.49 24.31 14.86
C MET A 1 -6.14 23.96 14.28
N SER A 2 -5.59 22.78 14.58
CA SER A 2 -4.38 22.27 13.92
C SER A 2 -4.68 22.12 12.42
N GLY A 3 -3.72 22.48 11.55
CA GLY A 3 -3.86 22.28 10.10
C GLY A 3 -4.06 20.80 9.73
N PRO A 4 -4.27 20.49 8.43
CA PRO A 4 -4.43 19.11 7.98
C PRO A 4 -3.17 18.30 8.32
N LYS A 5 -3.37 17.05 8.77
CA LYS A 5 -2.29 16.12 9.10
C LYS A 5 -1.50 15.75 7.84
N ARG A 6 -0.17 15.71 7.97
CA ARG A 6 0.76 15.44 6.87
C ARG A 6 1.34 14.04 6.98
N VAL A 7 1.35 13.30 5.89
CA VAL A 7 1.87 11.93 5.81
C VAL A 7 3.20 11.92 5.07
N LEU A 8 4.19 11.25 5.64
CA LEU A 8 5.38 10.80 4.94
C LEU A 8 5.19 9.33 4.55
N VAL A 9 5.22 9.02 3.27
CA VAL A 9 5.29 7.65 2.78
C VAL A 9 6.74 7.35 2.44
N ALA A 10 7.32 6.34 3.08
CA ALA A 10 8.69 5.90 2.83
C ALA A 10 8.66 4.51 2.21
N GLY A 11 9.13 4.37 0.97
CA GLY A 11 9.02 3.08 0.31
C GLY A 11 9.46 3.05 -1.15
N GLU A 12 8.97 2.03 -1.82
CA GLU A 12 9.31 1.69 -3.18
C GLU A 12 8.53 2.52 -4.22
N LEU A 13 9.17 2.68 -5.38
CA LEU A 13 8.60 3.27 -6.60
C LEU A 13 8.93 2.37 -7.79
N ASN A 14 7.93 1.99 -8.57
CA ASN A 14 8.11 1.27 -9.82
C ASN A 14 7.02 1.61 -10.83
N VAL A 15 7.22 1.16 -12.06
CA VAL A 15 6.22 1.21 -13.13
C VAL A 15 5.60 -0.16 -13.30
N ASP A 16 4.28 -0.21 -13.44
CA ASP A 16 3.54 -1.41 -13.83
C ASP A 16 3.22 -1.37 -15.31
N LEU A 17 3.60 -2.42 -16.03
CA LEU A 17 3.26 -2.68 -17.42
C LEU A 17 2.19 -3.77 -17.46
N ILE A 18 0.94 -3.38 -17.69
CA ILE A 18 -0.21 -4.29 -17.67
C ILE A 18 -0.50 -4.72 -19.10
N LEU A 19 -0.23 -5.99 -19.40
CA LEU A 19 -0.51 -6.63 -20.69
C LEU A 19 -1.84 -7.40 -20.57
N GLN A 20 -2.86 -6.98 -21.34
CA GLN A 20 -4.22 -7.47 -21.19
C GLN A 20 -4.62 -8.36 -22.37
N GLY A 21 -5.42 -9.39 -22.07
CA GLY A 21 -6.05 -10.20 -23.12
C GLY A 21 -5.14 -11.26 -23.73
N TYR A 22 -4.15 -11.78 -23.02
CA TYR A 22 -3.38 -12.91 -23.56
C TYR A 22 -4.26 -14.17 -23.67
N HIS A 23 -4.09 -14.92 -24.77
CA HIS A 23 -4.89 -16.12 -25.05
C HIS A 23 -4.23 -17.41 -24.56
N ALA A 24 -2.92 -17.41 -24.37
CA ALA A 24 -2.14 -18.51 -23.85
C ALA A 24 -0.96 -17.97 -23.02
N PHE A 25 -0.62 -18.64 -21.92
CA PHE A 25 0.54 -18.24 -21.13
C PHE A 25 1.83 -18.36 -21.96
N PRO A 26 2.77 -17.39 -21.87
CA PRO A 26 4.01 -17.44 -22.64
C PRO A 26 4.81 -18.73 -22.42
N THR A 27 5.26 -19.33 -23.52
CA THR A 27 6.13 -20.50 -23.50
C THR A 27 7.44 -20.20 -24.25
N PRO A 28 8.59 -20.75 -23.83
CA PRO A 28 9.84 -20.51 -24.50
C PRO A 28 9.80 -20.79 -26.00
N GLY A 29 10.37 -19.85 -26.78
CA GLY A 29 10.43 -19.97 -28.24
C GLY A 29 9.15 -19.61 -28.98
N LYS A 30 8.10 -19.11 -28.30
CA LYS A 30 6.86 -18.68 -28.92
C LYS A 30 6.54 -17.25 -28.55
N GLU A 31 6.04 -16.48 -29.52
CA GLU A 31 5.45 -15.16 -29.28
C GLU A 31 3.97 -15.30 -28.90
N VAL A 32 3.54 -14.49 -27.94
CA VAL A 32 2.13 -14.37 -27.53
C VAL A 32 1.72 -12.92 -27.72
N LEU A 33 0.63 -12.71 -28.43
CA LEU A 33 0.04 -11.38 -28.61
C LEU A 33 -0.95 -11.09 -27.49
N VAL A 34 -1.07 -9.82 -27.15
CA VAL A 34 -2.02 -9.28 -26.18
C VAL A 34 -2.96 -8.30 -26.87
N ASP A 35 -4.15 -8.08 -26.31
CA ASP A 35 -5.16 -7.21 -26.93
C ASP A 35 -4.93 -5.73 -26.59
N ASP A 36 -4.38 -5.44 -25.39
CA ASP A 36 -4.14 -4.07 -24.92
C ASP A 36 -2.95 -3.99 -23.98
N PHE A 37 -2.47 -2.77 -23.77
CA PHE A 37 -1.33 -2.45 -22.93
C PHE A 37 -1.56 -1.15 -22.16
N VAL A 38 -1.35 -1.18 -20.85
CA VAL A 38 -1.42 -0.01 -19.99
C VAL A 38 -0.11 0.13 -19.21
N MET A 39 0.47 1.33 -19.22
CA MET A 39 1.56 1.72 -18.35
C MET A 39 1.02 2.61 -17.22
N THR A 40 1.29 2.26 -15.98
CA THR A 40 0.82 3.00 -14.81
C THR A 40 1.87 3.03 -13.72
N LEU A 41 1.71 3.94 -12.76
CA LEU A 41 2.49 3.93 -11.53
C LEU A 41 2.12 2.66 -10.74
N GLY A 42 3.13 1.86 -10.43
CA GLY A 42 3.03 0.69 -9.58
C GLY A 42 3.47 0.97 -8.16
N SER A 43 3.77 -0.10 -7.41
CA SER A 43 4.21 -0.07 -6.02
C SER A 43 3.10 0.24 -5.00
N ALA A 44 3.01 -0.56 -3.96
CA ALA A 44 2.03 -0.38 -2.89
C ALA A 44 2.21 0.98 -2.19
N SER A 45 3.45 1.37 -1.90
CA SER A 45 3.76 2.68 -1.29
C SER A 45 3.28 3.85 -2.14
N ALA A 46 3.54 3.80 -3.45
CA ALA A 46 3.12 4.87 -4.36
C ALA A 46 1.60 4.90 -4.57
N ILE A 47 0.96 3.73 -4.69
CA ILE A 47 -0.51 3.63 -4.82
C ILE A 47 -1.19 4.18 -3.55
N CYS A 48 -0.69 3.85 -2.36
CA CYS A 48 -1.20 4.41 -1.11
C CYS A 48 -1.02 5.95 -1.06
N ALA A 49 0.16 6.47 -1.43
CA ALA A 49 0.43 7.90 -1.50
C ALA A 49 -0.52 8.63 -2.45
N MET A 50 -0.75 8.07 -3.65
CA MET A 50 -1.69 8.61 -4.64
C MET A 50 -3.13 8.62 -4.11
N GLY A 51 -3.56 7.55 -3.44
CA GLY A 51 -4.88 7.48 -2.80
C GLY A 51 -5.06 8.55 -1.73
N LEU A 52 -4.09 8.72 -0.83
CA LEU A 52 -4.09 9.77 0.19
C LEU A 52 -4.18 11.18 -0.43
N ALA A 53 -3.39 11.45 -1.47
CA ALA A 53 -3.42 12.74 -2.16
C ALA A 53 -4.79 13.03 -2.80
N ARG A 54 -5.42 12.03 -3.45
CA ARG A 54 -6.77 12.16 -4.03
C ARG A 54 -7.87 12.42 -2.99
N LEU A 55 -7.67 11.96 -1.76
CA LEU A 55 -8.56 12.24 -0.63
C LEU A 55 -8.30 13.63 -0.01
N GLY A 56 -7.25 14.32 -0.44
CA GLY A 56 -6.89 15.66 0.06
C GLY A 56 -5.98 15.64 1.28
N THR A 57 -5.38 14.49 1.63
CA THR A 57 -4.34 14.41 2.66
C THR A 57 -3.02 14.90 2.08
N PRO A 58 -2.33 15.87 2.70
CA PRO A 58 -1.00 16.29 2.25
C PRO A 58 0.03 15.17 2.42
N VAL A 59 0.70 14.80 1.32
CA VAL A 59 1.66 13.68 1.27
C VAL A 59 3.00 14.15 0.77
N ALA A 60 4.08 13.67 1.39
CA ALA A 60 5.41 13.64 0.83
C ALA A 60 5.87 12.19 0.65
N PHE A 61 6.66 11.95 -0.37
CA PHE A 61 7.22 10.63 -0.65
C PHE A 61 8.74 10.63 -0.47
N LEU A 62 9.26 9.60 0.19
CA LEU A 62 10.69 9.36 0.35
C LEU A 62 11.02 7.97 -0.22
N GLY A 63 11.89 7.91 -1.20
CA GLY A 63 12.23 6.67 -1.88
C GLY A 63 13.41 6.84 -2.82
N VAL A 64 13.65 5.81 -3.63
CA VAL A 64 14.72 5.80 -4.63
C VAL A 64 14.17 5.37 -5.97
N VAL A 65 14.54 6.08 -7.05
CA VAL A 65 14.31 5.68 -8.44
C VAL A 65 15.62 5.63 -9.20
N GLY A 66 15.66 5.00 -10.34
CA GLY A 66 16.77 5.14 -11.28
C GLY A 66 16.75 6.52 -11.94
N ALA A 67 17.92 7.05 -12.34
CA ALA A 67 18.00 8.23 -13.18
C ALA A 67 17.69 7.86 -14.65
N ASP A 68 16.52 7.29 -14.90
CA ASP A 68 16.06 6.77 -16.19
C ASP A 68 14.63 7.26 -16.51
N PRO A 69 14.10 7.03 -17.74
CA PRO A 69 12.77 7.47 -18.12
C PRO A 69 11.63 6.94 -17.23
N TRP A 70 11.78 5.75 -16.65
CA TRP A 70 10.80 5.18 -15.74
C TRP A 70 10.75 5.92 -14.40
N GLY A 71 11.91 6.27 -13.85
CA GLY A 71 12.02 7.10 -12.65
C GLY A 71 11.45 8.50 -12.87
N ALA A 72 11.76 9.12 -14.01
CA ALA A 72 11.19 10.43 -14.38
C ALA A 72 9.65 10.34 -14.45
N HIS A 73 9.09 9.31 -15.11
CA HIS A 73 7.65 9.08 -15.19
C HIS A 73 6.99 8.94 -13.80
N CYS A 74 7.61 8.19 -12.89
CA CYS A 74 7.11 8.06 -11.51
C CYS A 74 7.03 9.42 -10.81
N LEU A 75 8.11 10.22 -10.88
CA LEU A 75 8.19 11.53 -10.23
C LEU A 75 7.20 12.53 -10.82
N GLU A 76 7.06 12.56 -12.14
CA GLU A 76 6.11 13.43 -12.84
C GLU A 76 4.67 13.09 -12.48
N THR A 77 4.32 11.79 -12.47
CA THR A 77 2.97 11.32 -12.15
C THR A 77 2.58 11.69 -10.71
N MET A 78 3.48 11.45 -9.75
CA MET A 78 3.23 11.78 -8.35
C MET A 78 3.18 13.28 -8.11
N GLY A 79 4.10 14.04 -8.72
CA GLY A 79 4.12 15.50 -8.63
C GLY A 79 2.86 16.14 -9.21
N ALA A 80 2.34 15.62 -10.33
CA ALA A 80 1.08 16.07 -10.92
C ALA A 80 -0.13 15.82 -10.02
N ALA A 81 -0.07 14.81 -9.15
CA ALA A 81 -1.08 14.53 -8.12
C ALA A 81 -0.91 15.40 -6.85
N GLY A 82 0.07 16.30 -6.80
CA GLY A 82 0.34 17.19 -5.66
C GLY A 82 1.15 16.55 -4.53
N ILE A 83 1.80 15.42 -4.76
CA ILE A 83 2.69 14.77 -3.80
C ILE A 83 4.06 15.44 -3.83
N ASP A 84 4.61 15.78 -2.67
CA ASP A 84 5.98 16.30 -2.53
C ASP A 84 7.00 15.17 -2.75
N VAL A 85 7.60 15.13 -3.93
CA VAL A 85 8.63 14.15 -4.32
C VAL A 85 10.06 14.65 -4.11
N SER A 86 10.26 15.79 -3.45
CA SER A 86 11.58 16.39 -3.25
C SER A 86 12.55 15.53 -2.43
N ARG A 87 12.05 14.48 -1.78
CA ARG A 87 12.82 13.52 -0.99
C ARG A 87 13.09 12.20 -1.72
N VAL A 88 12.70 12.10 -2.98
CA VAL A 88 13.03 10.93 -3.81
C VAL A 88 14.40 11.14 -4.44
N VAL A 89 15.28 10.16 -4.29
CA VAL A 89 16.62 10.17 -4.88
C VAL A 89 16.58 9.49 -6.25
N ALA A 90 16.99 10.21 -7.30
CA ALA A 90 17.25 9.63 -8.62
C ALA A 90 18.71 9.17 -8.68
N ASP A 91 18.96 7.87 -8.59
CA ASP A 91 20.30 7.28 -8.56
C ASP A 91 20.72 6.81 -9.97
N PRO A 92 21.79 7.40 -10.56
CA PRO A 92 22.28 7.00 -11.88
C PRO A 92 22.90 5.60 -11.94
N ALA A 93 23.24 5.00 -10.79
CA ALA A 93 23.79 3.65 -10.73
C ALA A 93 22.70 2.56 -10.73
N LEU A 94 21.42 2.94 -10.56
CA LEU A 94 20.29 2.04 -10.47
C LEU A 94 19.37 2.17 -11.68
N LYS A 95 18.60 1.12 -11.92
CA LYS A 95 17.44 1.15 -12.82
C LYS A 95 16.17 1.16 -11.98
N THR A 96 15.18 1.91 -12.41
CA THR A 96 13.86 1.94 -11.77
C THR A 96 13.22 0.56 -11.83
N GLY A 97 12.51 0.17 -10.77
CA GLY A 97 11.76 -1.07 -10.71
C GLY A 97 10.66 -1.13 -11.76
N VAL A 98 10.39 -2.31 -12.29
CA VAL A 98 9.32 -2.55 -13.27
C VAL A 98 8.63 -3.86 -12.94
N THR A 99 7.29 -3.86 -12.92
CA THR A 99 6.48 -5.06 -12.86
C THR A 99 5.70 -5.23 -14.15
N VAL A 100 5.85 -6.38 -14.80
CA VAL A 100 4.99 -6.79 -15.91
C VAL A 100 3.85 -7.63 -15.36
N SER A 101 2.62 -7.18 -15.55
CA SER A 101 1.40 -7.89 -15.18
C SER A 101 0.77 -8.49 -16.44
N LEU A 102 0.64 -9.80 -16.46
CA LEU A 102 -0.07 -10.54 -17.50
C LEU A 102 -1.48 -10.84 -17.01
N THR A 103 -2.50 -10.28 -17.66
CA THR A 103 -3.91 -10.47 -17.29
C THR A 103 -4.71 -11.09 -18.42
N SER A 104 -5.59 -12.01 -18.10
CA SER A 104 -6.54 -12.59 -19.05
C SER A 104 -7.95 -12.67 -18.44
N ALA A 105 -8.96 -12.74 -19.30
CA ALA A 105 -10.35 -12.91 -18.85
C ALA A 105 -10.63 -14.27 -18.17
N ARG A 106 -9.69 -15.22 -18.25
CA ARG A 106 -9.90 -16.62 -17.82
C ARG A 106 -9.11 -17.00 -16.57
N THR A 107 -8.07 -16.26 -16.23
CA THR A 107 -7.14 -16.61 -15.15
C THR A 107 -6.82 -15.38 -14.33
N ASP A 108 -6.40 -15.62 -13.10
CA ASP A 108 -5.79 -14.58 -12.28
C ASP A 108 -4.52 -14.03 -12.94
N ARG A 109 -4.06 -12.86 -12.50
CA ARG A 109 -2.88 -12.20 -13.04
C ARG A 109 -1.60 -12.94 -12.68
N ALA A 110 -0.63 -12.94 -13.58
CA ALA A 110 0.74 -13.35 -13.32
C ALA A 110 1.65 -12.10 -13.30
N LEU A 111 2.53 -12.02 -12.33
CA LEU A 111 3.44 -10.88 -12.16
C LEU A 111 4.89 -11.32 -12.37
N VAL A 112 5.65 -10.51 -13.10
CA VAL A 112 7.10 -10.64 -13.26
C VAL A 112 7.73 -9.30 -12.88
N SER A 113 8.47 -9.25 -11.78
CA SER A 113 9.02 -8.00 -11.24
C SER A 113 10.53 -7.96 -11.30
N TYR A 114 11.07 -6.84 -11.76
CA TYR A 114 12.44 -6.41 -11.54
C TYR A 114 12.43 -5.34 -10.46
N LEU A 115 12.96 -5.65 -9.28
CA LEU A 115 12.90 -4.73 -8.13
C LEU A 115 13.73 -3.46 -8.36
N GLY A 116 14.94 -3.57 -8.88
CA GLY A 116 15.78 -2.42 -9.17
C GLY A 116 15.92 -1.48 -8.00
N SER A 117 15.62 -0.20 -8.21
CA SER A 117 15.65 0.84 -7.17
C SER A 117 14.60 0.65 -6.08
N SER A 118 13.55 -0.14 -6.30
CA SER A 118 12.48 -0.39 -5.31
C SER A 118 13.01 -1.03 -4.01
N ALA A 119 14.09 -1.83 -4.09
CA ALA A 119 14.74 -2.44 -2.94
C ALA A 119 15.89 -1.60 -2.36
N ALA A 120 16.14 -0.38 -2.88
CA ALA A 120 17.36 0.37 -2.57
C ALA A 120 17.26 1.31 -1.36
N LEU A 121 16.05 1.67 -0.92
CA LEU A 121 15.87 2.54 0.23
C LEU A 121 16.40 1.87 1.50
N GLU A 122 17.25 2.57 2.24
CA GLU A 122 17.80 2.10 3.52
C GLU A 122 17.10 2.79 4.71
N GLY A 123 16.85 2.05 5.79
CA GLY A 123 16.21 2.60 6.99
C GLY A 123 16.96 3.77 7.62
N GLY A 124 18.29 3.82 7.44
CA GLY A 124 19.14 4.93 7.88
C GLY A 124 18.96 6.22 7.07
N ALA A 125 18.48 6.14 5.83
CA ALA A 125 18.22 7.31 4.98
C ALA A 125 17.01 8.13 5.48
N VAL A 126 16.07 7.50 6.21
CA VAL A 126 14.93 8.20 6.83
C VAL A 126 15.37 8.77 8.18
N THR A 127 16.05 9.92 8.11
CA THR A 127 16.62 10.61 9.29
C THR A 127 15.54 11.35 10.08
N GLU A 128 15.86 11.79 11.30
CA GLU A 128 14.97 12.69 12.08
C GLU A 128 14.63 13.98 11.31
N ALA A 129 15.57 14.50 10.53
CA ALA A 129 15.33 15.67 9.70
C ALA A 129 14.29 15.40 8.60
N ALA A 130 14.27 14.18 8.05
CA ALA A 130 13.27 13.76 7.08
C ALA A 130 11.86 13.59 7.71
N LEU A 131 11.77 13.26 8.99
CA LEU A 131 10.51 13.08 9.72
C LEU A 131 9.88 14.40 10.19
N ARG A 132 10.65 15.50 10.27
CA ARG A 132 10.13 16.76 10.79
C ARG A 132 9.01 17.35 9.93
N GLY A 133 7.95 17.78 10.61
CA GLY A 133 6.80 18.45 9.97
C GLY A 133 5.79 17.47 9.38
N PHE A 134 5.90 16.18 9.71
CA PHE A 134 4.89 15.16 9.44
C PHE A 134 4.22 14.72 10.74
N ASP A 135 3.02 14.15 10.59
CA ASP A 135 2.22 13.63 11.70
C ASP A 135 2.14 12.11 11.66
N HIS A 136 2.44 11.51 10.51
CA HIS A 136 2.35 10.08 10.28
C HIS A 136 3.43 9.59 9.31
N LEU A 137 3.96 8.39 9.58
CA LEU A 137 4.86 7.66 8.70
C LEU A 137 4.19 6.36 8.25
N HIS A 138 4.07 6.17 6.94
CA HIS A 138 3.59 4.92 6.34
C HIS A 138 4.70 4.21 5.56
N VAL A 139 4.76 2.88 5.70
CA VAL A 139 5.64 1.99 4.93
C VAL A 139 4.79 0.85 4.38
N SER A 140 4.93 0.53 3.09
CA SER A 140 4.30 -0.63 2.46
C SER A 140 5.34 -1.63 1.95
N SER A 141 4.88 -2.80 1.51
CA SER A 141 5.72 -3.83 0.87
C SER A 141 6.94 -4.24 1.71
N TYR A 142 6.76 -4.38 3.02
CA TYR A 142 7.84 -4.68 3.96
C TYR A 142 8.78 -5.80 3.49
N PHE A 143 8.20 -6.90 2.97
CA PHE A 143 8.99 -8.06 2.54
C PHE A 143 9.77 -7.86 1.25
N LEU A 144 9.39 -6.89 0.40
CA LEU A 144 10.11 -6.56 -0.84
C LEU A 144 11.18 -5.49 -0.65
N GLN A 145 11.14 -4.74 0.44
CA GLN A 145 12.11 -3.67 0.71
C GLN A 145 13.33 -4.20 1.47
N GLU A 146 14.18 -4.96 0.79
CA GLU A 146 15.30 -5.71 1.37
C GLU A 146 16.26 -4.87 2.21
N LYS A 147 16.56 -3.63 1.79
CA LYS A 147 17.46 -2.74 2.53
C LYS A 147 16.76 -1.92 3.62
N LEU A 148 15.48 -1.63 3.46
CA LEU A 148 14.69 -0.89 4.45
C LEU A 148 14.32 -1.80 5.64
N ARG A 149 13.90 -3.02 5.35
CA ARG A 149 13.36 -3.99 6.29
C ARG A 149 14.22 -4.19 7.55
N PRO A 150 15.54 -4.43 7.50
CA PRO A 150 16.35 -4.63 8.69
C PRO A 150 16.38 -3.41 9.63
N GLY A 151 16.10 -2.21 9.10
CA GLY A 151 16.06 -0.95 9.84
C GLY A 151 14.67 -0.48 10.23
N CYS A 152 13.59 -1.20 9.87
CA CYS A 152 12.22 -0.73 10.06
C CYS A 152 11.84 -0.50 11.53
N ALA A 153 12.17 -1.41 12.44
CA ALA A 153 11.87 -1.24 13.86
C ALA A 153 12.50 0.05 14.40
N ALA A 154 13.79 0.29 14.11
CA ALA A 154 14.48 1.50 14.50
C ALA A 154 13.93 2.76 13.81
N LEU A 155 13.46 2.65 12.58
CA LEU A 155 12.80 3.74 11.84
C LEU A 155 11.50 4.14 12.53
N PHE A 156 10.62 3.19 12.85
CA PHE A 156 9.36 3.47 13.52
C PHE A 156 9.57 4.01 14.95
N ALA A 157 10.55 3.49 15.69
CA ALA A 157 10.93 4.06 16.99
C ALA A 157 11.37 5.52 16.86
N ARG A 158 12.17 5.89 15.84
CA ARG A 158 12.53 7.29 15.57
C ARG A 158 11.33 8.15 15.20
N ALA A 159 10.38 7.60 14.42
CA ALA A 159 9.14 8.30 14.08
C ALA A 159 8.33 8.63 15.33
N HIS A 160 8.17 7.69 16.27
CA HIS A 160 7.52 7.93 17.54
C HIS A 160 8.25 8.98 18.39
N ALA A 161 9.59 8.90 18.47
CA ALA A 161 10.39 9.89 19.19
C ALA A 161 10.23 11.30 18.61
N ALA A 162 9.93 11.41 17.29
CA ALA A 162 9.61 12.67 16.62
C ALA A 162 8.12 13.07 16.72
N GLY A 163 7.28 12.27 17.40
CA GLY A 163 5.86 12.54 17.63
C GLY A 163 4.92 12.09 16.50
N LEU A 164 5.40 11.28 15.55
CA LEU A 164 4.58 10.73 14.48
C LEU A 164 3.87 9.46 14.95
N SER A 165 2.67 9.23 14.45
CA SER A 165 2.07 7.88 14.41
C SER A 165 2.62 7.10 13.22
N THR A 166 2.45 5.76 13.22
CA THR A 166 3.09 4.87 12.25
C THR A 166 2.14 3.84 11.69
N SER A 167 2.35 3.44 10.43
CA SER A 167 1.61 2.32 9.83
C SER A 167 2.48 1.49 8.90
N LEU A 168 2.12 0.21 8.79
CA LEU A 168 2.82 -0.78 7.98
C LEU A 168 1.84 -1.67 7.22
N ASP A 169 2.06 -1.79 5.91
CA ASP A 169 1.51 -2.87 5.09
C ASP A 169 2.63 -3.88 4.80
N PRO A 170 2.45 -5.17 5.14
CA PRO A 170 3.52 -6.14 4.96
C PRO A 170 3.82 -6.44 3.49
N GLY A 171 2.82 -6.37 2.62
CA GLY A 171 2.89 -6.97 1.30
C GLY A 171 3.08 -8.48 1.36
N PHE A 172 3.09 -9.12 0.18
CA PHE A 172 3.34 -10.55 0.07
C PHE A 172 4.82 -10.87 0.29
N ASP A 173 5.12 -11.91 1.08
CA ASP A 173 6.47 -12.45 1.23
C ASP A 173 6.76 -13.46 0.10
N PRO A 174 7.59 -13.15 -0.91
CA PRO A 174 7.90 -14.10 -1.99
C PRO A 174 8.59 -15.37 -1.51
N SER A 175 9.19 -15.34 -0.32
CA SER A 175 9.81 -16.52 0.31
C SER A 175 8.82 -17.37 1.08
N GLU A 176 7.62 -16.87 1.34
CA GLU A 176 6.55 -17.47 2.17
C GLU A 176 7.00 -17.91 3.57
N ARG A 177 8.10 -17.32 4.07
CA ARG A 177 8.63 -17.63 5.41
C ARG A 177 8.04 -16.74 6.51
N TRP A 178 7.48 -15.58 6.13
CA TRP A 178 6.79 -14.64 7.02
C TRP A 178 7.61 -14.31 8.26
N ALA A 179 8.81 -13.83 8.04
CA ALA A 179 9.92 -13.81 8.97
C ALA A 179 9.63 -13.22 10.36
N GLU A 180 10.38 -13.68 11.36
CA GLU A 180 10.24 -13.30 12.77
C GLU A 180 10.56 -11.82 13.04
N ASP A 181 11.40 -11.17 12.24
CA ASP A 181 11.75 -9.75 12.34
C ASP A 181 10.53 -8.82 12.21
N LEU A 182 9.47 -9.26 11.51
CA LEU A 182 8.21 -8.52 11.46
C LEU A 182 7.59 -8.35 12.86
N ARG A 183 7.66 -9.37 13.71
CA ARG A 183 7.11 -9.29 15.08
C ARG A 183 7.83 -8.25 15.94
N GLU A 184 9.14 -8.10 15.76
CA GLU A 184 9.92 -7.04 16.40
C GLU A 184 9.50 -5.67 15.86
N THR A 185 9.40 -5.54 14.55
CA THR A 185 8.95 -4.32 13.88
C THR A 185 7.56 -3.88 14.35
N LEU A 186 6.61 -4.81 14.48
CA LEU A 186 5.24 -4.51 14.92
C LEU A 186 5.16 -3.93 16.34
N ARG A 187 6.15 -4.10 17.20
CA ARG A 187 6.18 -3.43 18.52
C ARG A 187 6.31 -1.92 18.41
N GLU A 188 6.74 -1.43 17.26
CA GLU A 188 6.93 -0.02 16.95
C GLU A 188 5.95 0.50 15.88
N VAL A 189 4.83 -0.22 15.64
CA VAL A 189 3.83 0.14 14.64
C VAL A 189 2.48 0.36 15.31
N ASP A 190 1.80 1.47 15.00
CA ASP A 190 0.47 1.73 15.54
C ASP A 190 -0.64 1.05 14.73
N LEU A 191 -0.52 1.03 13.38
CA LEU A 191 -1.49 0.43 12.48
C LEU A 191 -0.83 -0.58 11.55
N PHE A 192 -1.40 -1.78 11.43
CA PHE A 192 -0.89 -2.85 10.58
C PHE A 192 -1.98 -3.37 9.65
N PHE A 193 -1.69 -3.45 8.35
CA PHE A 193 -2.68 -3.68 7.28
C PHE A 193 -2.44 -4.97 6.48
N PRO A 194 -2.46 -6.17 7.06
CA PRO A 194 -2.34 -7.40 6.29
C PRO A 194 -3.63 -7.71 5.51
N ASN A 195 -3.52 -8.46 4.42
CA ASN A 195 -4.65 -9.20 3.87
C ASN A 195 -4.78 -10.58 4.54
N GLU A 196 -5.79 -11.38 4.14
CA GLU A 196 -6.01 -12.71 4.73
C GLU A 196 -4.86 -13.68 4.52
N VAL A 197 -4.24 -13.66 3.32
CA VAL A 197 -3.12 -14.54 3.00
C VAL A 197 -1.91 -14.19 3.87
N GLU A 198 -1.62 -12.91 3.97
CA GLU A 198 -0.55 -12.37 4.80
C GLU A 198 -0.79 -12.63 6.29
N LEU A 199 -2.02 -12.35 6.79
CA LEU A 199 -2.39 -12.65 8.18
C LEU A 199 -2.19 -14.13 8.50
N ARG A 200 -2.66 -15.02 7.62
CA ARG A 200 -2.49 -16.47 7.76
C ARG A 200 -1.01 -16.87 7.75
N GLY A 201 -0.25 -16.36 6.82
CA GLY A 201 1.19 -16.65 6.71
C GLY A 201 1.94 -16.21 7.96
N ILE A 202 1.72 -14.98 8.43
CA ILE A 202 2.40 -14.39 9.59
C ILE A 202 2.01 -15.09 10.90
N THR A 203 0.75 -15.48 11.05
CA THR A 203 0.24 -16.00 12.33
C THR A 203 0.10 -17.51 12.37
N GLY A 204 0.07 -18.17 11.21
CA GLY A 204 -0.24 -19.59 11.08
C GLY A 204 -1.70 -19.95 11.39
N SER A 205 -2.61 -18.97 11.56
CA SER A 205 -4.02 -19.21 11.82
C SER A 205 -4.85 -19.06 10.55
N ALA A 206 -5.76 -20.03 10.32
CA ALA A 206 -6.74 -19.96 9.24
C ALA A 206 -7.95 -19.06 9.61
N GLU A 207 -8.18 -18.84 10.90
CA GLU A 207 -9.30 -18.06 11.41
C GLU A 207 -8.89 -16.61 11.61
N THR A 208 -9.60 -15.68 10.95
CA THR A 208 -9.30 -14.23 10.97
C THR A 208 -9.21 -13.68 12.39
N ARG A 209 -10.20 -13.96 13.25
CA ARG A 209 -10.20 -13.47 14.62
C ARG A 209 -9.01 -13.97 15.41
N GLU A 210 -8.72 -15.27 15.31
CA GLU A 210 -7.57 -15.86 16.00
C GLU A 210 -6.25 -15.27 15.50
N GLY A 211 -6.09 -15.09 14.18
CA GLY A 211 -4.92 -14.44 13.58
C GLY A 211 -4.70 -13.03 14.13
N LEU A 212 -5.75 -12.20 14.17
CA LEU A 212 -5.69 -10.86 14.72
C LEU A 212 -5.31 -10.84 16.21
N VAL A 213 -5.89 -11.74 17.01
CA VAL A 213 -5.54 -11.87 18.45
C VAL A 213 -4.08 -12.28 18.65
N ARG A 214 -3.54 -13.15 17.79
CA ARG A 214 -2.12 -13.55 17.86
C ARG A 214 -1.13 -12.40 17.56
N LEU A 215 -1.61 -11.33 16.90
CA LEU A 215 -0.82 -10.12 16.63
C LEU A 215 -0.93 -9.06 17.73
N GLU A 216 -1.83 -9.23 18.69
CA GLU A 216 -1.96 -8.27 19.79
C GLU A 216 -0.66 -8.20 20.60
N ASN A 217 -0.12 -6.98 20.75
CA ASN A 217 1.12 -6.71 21.46
C ASN A 217 1.01 -5.48 22.40
N GLY A 218 -0.21 -4.98 22.60
CA GLY A 218 -0.49 -3.81 23.43
C GLY A 218 -0.30 -2.45 22.74
N ARG A 219 0.27 -2.41 21.51
CA ARG A 219 0.43 -1.18 20.71
C ARG A 219 -0.33 -1.28 19.39
N THR A 220 0.03 -2.27 18.58
CA THR A 220 -0.40 -2.40 17.19
C THR A 220 -1.88 -2.74 17.07
N ARG A 221 -2.60 -1.93 16.34
CA ARG A 221 -3.93 -2.28 15.84
C ARG A 221 -3.80 -2.91 14.47
N SER A 222 -4.09 -4.19 14.38
CA SER A 222 -4.11 -4.91 13.10
C SER A 222 -5.49 -4.78 12.45
N VAL A 223 -5.52 -4.39 11.19
CA VAL A 223 -6.73 -4.28 10.35
C VAL A 223 -6.54 -5.19 9.15
N VAL A 224 -7.29 -6.28 9.08
CA VAL A 224 -7.18 -7.25 7.98
C VAL A 224 -8.09 -6.88 6.82
N LYS A 225 -7.54 -6.90 5.62
CA LYS A 225 -8.25 -6.72 4.34
C LYS A 225 -8.79 -8.07 3.87
N LEU A 226 -10.11 -8.20 3.70
CA LEU A 226 -10.83 -9.45 3.40
C LEU A 226 -11.32 -9.52 1.94
N GLY A 227 -10.76 -8.67 1.06
CA GLY A 227 -11.18 -8.58 -0.34
C GLY A 227 -12.67 -8.26 -0.48
N PRO A 228 -13.45 -9.06 -1.24
CA PRO A 228 -14.87 -8.80 -1.46
C PRO A 228 -15.73 -8.90 -0.18
N ARG A 229 -15.19 -9.44 0.91
CA ARG A 229 -15.88 -9.46 2.21
C ARG A 229 -15.68 -8.18 3.03
N GLY A 230 -14.79 -7.27 2.58
CA GLY A 230 -14.52 -6.00 3.26
C GLY A 230 -13.30 -6.02 4.16
N ALA A 231 -13.42 -5.65 5.42
CA ALA A 231 -12.30 -5.58 6.35
C ALA A 231 -12.72 -5.86 7.80
N ALA A 232 -11.76 -6.28 8.62
CA ALA A 232 -12.00 -6.57 10.03
C ALA A 232 -10.84 -6.15 10.93
N THR A 233 -11.16 -5.91 12.19
CA THR A 233 -10.19 -5.73 13.30
C THR A 233 -10.76 -6.30 14.59
N VAL A 234 -9.94 -6.45 15.62
CA VAL A 234 -10.40 -6.84 16.96
C VAL A 234 -10.44 -5.62 17.89
N VAL A 235 -11.54 -5.46 18.62
CA VAL A 235 -11.72 -4.43 19.65
C VAL A 235 -12.22 -5.13 20.92
N GLU A 236 -11.46 -5.01 22.00
CA GLU A 236 -11.80 -5.64 23.29
C GLU A 236 -12.11 -7.14 23.18
N GLY A 237 -11.36 -7.85 22.31
CA GLY A 237 -11.52 -9.28 22.05
C GLY A 237 -12.69 -9.64 21.12
N ALA A 238 -13.52 -8.69 20.71
CA ALA A 238 -14.61 -8.91 19.75
C ALA A 238 -14.18 -8.51 18.33
N LEU A 239 -14.61 -9.29 17.33
CA LEU A 239 -14.39 -8.98 15.92
C LEU A 239 -15.32 -7.84 15.49
N LEU A 240 -14.76 -6.77 14.95
CA LEU A 240 -15.46 -5.67 14.30
C LEU A 240 -15.23 -5.80 12.80
N GLU A 241 -16.29 -5.98 12.03
CA GLU A 241 -16.25 -6.16 10.58
C GLU A 241 -17.06 -5.09 9.86
N VAL A 242 -16.60 -4.73 8.67
CA VAL A 242 -17.36 -3.90 7.71
C VAL A 242 -17.36 -4.62 6.36
N PRO A 243 -18.48 -4.66 5.64
CA PRO A 243 -18.52 -5.24 4.31
C PRO A 243 -17.80 -4.38 3.29
N ALA A 244 -17.38 -4.99 2.16
CA ALA A 244 -17.00 -4.25 0.97
C ALA A 244 -18.23 -3.55 0.36
N PHE A 245 -18.00 -2.47 -0.36
CA PHE A 245 -19.06 -1.82 -1.13
C PHE A 245 -19.25 -2.54 -2.47
N PRO A 246 -20.51 -2.76 -2.90
CA PRO A 246 -20.79 -3.45 -4.15
C PRO A 246 -20.32 -2.62 -5.35
N VAL A 247 -19.42 -3.19 -6.13
CA VAL A 247 -18.92 -2.65 -7.40
C VAL A 247 -18.72 -3.79 -8.40
N GLU A 248 -18.67 -3.50 -9.67
CA GLU A 248 -18.24 -4.44 -10.70
C GLU A 248 -16.72 -4.29 -10.88
N PRO A 249 -15.91 -5.23 -10.40
CA PRO A 249 -14.45 -5.09 -10.46
C PRO A 249 -13.95 -5.38 -11.89
N VAL A 250 -13.03 -4.53 -12.34
CA VAL A 250 -12.28 -4.69 -13.60
C VAL A 250 -10.88 -5.21 -13.29
N ASP A 251 -10.20 -4.59 -12.32
CA ASP A 251 -8.85 -4.96 -11.87
C ASP A 251 -8.71 -4.69 -10.37
N THR A 252 -8.22 -5.67 -9.62
CA THR A 252 -8.03 -5.57 -8.17
C THR A 252 -6.64 -5.07 -7.77
N THR A 253 -5.81 -4.68 -8.74
CA THR A 253 -4.48 -4.11 -8.49
C THR A 253 -4.59 -2.85 -7.64
N GLY A 254 -3.84 -2.77 -6.54
CA GLY A 254 -3.81 -1.61 -5.66
C GLY A 254 -5.06 -1.40 -4.79
N ALA A 255 -6.02 -2.36 -4.78
CA ALA A 255 -7.20 -2.23 -3.93
C ALA A 255 -6.86 -2.22 -2.44
N GLY A 256 -5.87 -3.02 -2.02
CA GLY A 256 -5.34 -3.01 -0.66
C GLY A 256 -4.70 -1.68 -0.29
N ASP A 257 -3.89 -1.12 -1.18
CA ASP A 257 -3.18 0.14 -0.96
C ASP A 257 -4.15 1.33 -0.95
N SER A 258 -5.19 1.26 -1.78
CA SER A 258 -6.30 2.23 -1.78
C SER A 258 -7.14 2.13 -0.51
N PHE A 259 -7.33 0.90 0.04
CA PHE A 259 -7.93 0.70 1.35
C PHE A 259 -7.09 1.39 2.43
N ASP A 260 -5.78 1.16 2.44
CA ASP A 260 -4.87 1.74 3.42
C ASP A 260 -4.94 3.28 3.37
N ALA A 261 -4.95 3.86 2.17
CA ALA A 261 -5.10 5.30 1.98
C ALA A 261 -6.42 5.84 2.57
N GLY A 262 -7.54 5.18 2.29
CA GLY A 262 -8.86 5.56 2.82
C GLY A 262 -8.95 5.44 4.33
N PHE A 263 -8.43 4.35 4.89
CA PHE A 263 -8.36 4.14 6.32
C PHE A 263 -7.49 5.20 7.01
N LEU A 264 -6.28 5.43 6.51
CA LEU A 264 -5.35 6.41 7.06
C LEU A 264 -5.90 7.84 6.98
N HIS A 265 -6.54 8.21 5.87
CA HIS A 265 -7.20 9.51 5.73
C HIS A 265 -8.22 9.73 6.86
N ALA A 266 -9.14 8.79 7.07
CA ALA A 266 -10.16 8.86 8.10
C ALA A 266 -9.58 8.82 9.53
N TRP A 267 -8.58 7.97 9.76
CA TRP A 267 -7.86 7.87 11.03
C TRP A 267 -7.17 9.19 11.41
N LEU A 268 -6.49 9.84 10.46
CA LEU A 268 -5.79 11.11 10.67
C LEU A 268 -6.76 12.29 10.90
N GLU A 269 -8.00 12.21 10.39
CA GLU A 269 -9.08 13.12 10.73
C GLU A 269 -9.69 12.87 12.13
N GLY A 270 -9.25 11.83 12.83
CA GLY A 270 -9.75 11.45 14.15
C GLY A 270 -11.15 10.81 14.13
N ARG A 271 -11.54 10.20 13.02
CA ARG A 271 -12.84 9.52 12.91
C ARG A 271 -12.88 8.24 13.76
N PRO A 272 -14.06 7.81 14.19
CA PRO A 272 -14.25 6.53 14.86
C PRO A 272 -13.73 5.37 14.02
N LEU A 273 -13.22 4.31 14.66
CA LEU A 273 -12.61 3.17 13.99
C LEU A 273 -13.51 2.52 12.94
N ILE A 274 -14.82 2.42 13.23
CA ILE A 274 -15.80 1.87 12.28
C ILE A 274 -15.89 2.71 11.00
N GLU A 275 -15.75 4.04 11.10
CA GLU A 275 -15.71 4.92 9.94
C GLU A 275 -14.38 4.76 9.19
N CYS A 276 -13.25 4.60 9.87
CA CYS A 276 -11.97 4.34 9.22
C CYS A 276 -12.04 3.06 8.38
N LEU A 277 -12.61 1.96 8.92
CA LEU A 277 -12.84 0.73 8.17
C LEU A 277 -13.74 0.95 6.96
N ARG A 278 -14.84 1.71 7.10
CA ARG A 278 -15.75 2.02 5.99
C ARG A 278 -15.08 2.85 4.90
N TRP A 279 -14.28 3.86 5.28
CA TRP A 279 -13.51 4.66 4.32
C TRP A 279 -12.50 3.80 3.55
N GLY A 280 -11.75 2.95 4.26
CA GLY A 280 -10.84 1.99 3.64
C GLY A 280 -11.56 1.06 2.66
N SER A 281 -12.67 0.44 3.10
CA SER A 281 -13.48 -0.45 2.25
C SER A 281 -14.05 0.26 1.02
N ALA A 282 -14.51 1.50 1.16
CA ALA A 282 -15.02 2.29 0.06
C ALA A 282 -13.91 2.62 -0.96
N CYS A 283 -12.75 3.08 -0.51
CA CYS A 283 -11.61 3.39 -1.38
C CYS A 283 -11.11 2.13 -2.10
N GLY A 284 -10.94 1.01 -1.37
CA GLY A 284 -10.55 -0.26 -1.95
C GLY A 284 -11.55 -0.78 -2.98
N SER A 285 -12.85 -0.73 -2.70
CA SER A 285 -13.88 -1.15 -3.66
C SER A 285 -13.90 -0.25 -4.91
N LEU A 286 -13.89 1.08 -4.73
CA LEU A 286 -13.97 2.02 -5.85
C LEU A 286 -12.76 1.95 -6.78
N SER A 287 -11.56 1.66 -6.25
CA SER A 287 -10.34 1.55 -7.06
C SER A 287 -10.36 0.39 -8.05
N THR A 288 -11.15 -0.66 -7.78
CA THR A 288 -11.21 -1.84 -8.65
C THR A 288 -11.99 -1.65 -9.96
N ARG A 289 -12.64 -0.49 -10.17
CA ARG A 289 -13.50 -0.23 -11.34
C ARG A 289 -12.74 0.02 -12.65
N GLY A 290 -11.43 -0.03 -12.64
CA GLY A 290 -10.61 0.13 -13.84
C GLY A 290 -9.22 -0.44 -13.67
N SER A 291 -8.44 -0.46 -14.75
CA SER A 291 -7.12 -1.09 -14.81
C SER A 291 -6.06 -0.28 -14.08
N GLY A 292 -5.17 -0.98 -13.37
CA GLY A 292 -4.02 -0.42 -12.67
C GLY A 292 -4.34 0.18 -11.30
N GLY A 293 -3.30 0.30 -10.46
CA GLY A 293 -3.46 0.66 -9.05
C GLY A 293 -3.88 2.12 -8.80
N THR A 294 -3.61 3.05 -9.70
CA THR A 294 -3.79 4.48 -9.47
C THR A 294 -4.85 5.15 -10.33
N GLY A 295 -5.22 4.55 -11.48
CA GLY A 295 -6.09 5.20 -12.48
C GLY A 295 -7.50 5.51 -11.99
N HIS A 296 -8.06 4.63 -11.15
CA HIS A 296 -9.45 4.68 -10.72
C HIS A 296 -9.63 4.87 -9.20
N GLN A 297 -8.60 5.31 -8.50
CA GLN A 297 -8.73 5.69 -7.10
C GLN A 297 -9.74 6.84 -6.91
N ALA A 298 -10.63 6.66 -5.95
CA ALA A 298 -11.69 7.64 -5.68
C ALA A 298 -11.16 8.92 -5.06
N GLY A 299 -11.77 10.06 -5.42
CA GLY A 299 -11.61 11.30 -4.69
C GLY A 299 -12.55 11.38 -3.47
N ARG A 300 -12.24 12.28 -2.53
CA ARG A 300 -12.99 12.47 -1.28
C ARG A 300 -14.50 12.56 -1.47
N ALA A 301 -14.96 13.42 -2.38
CA ALA A 301 -16.39 13.64 -2.61
C ALA A 301 -17.11 12.38 -3.12
N GLU A 302 -16.42 11.50 -3.85
CA GLU A 302 -16.99 10.24 -4.32
C GLU A 302 -17.13 9.24 -3.17
N VAL A 303 -16.13 9.13 -2.32
CA VAL A 303 -16.18 8.28 -1.11
C VAL A 303 -17.30 8.75 -0.18
N GLU A 304 -17.40 10.06 0.09
CA GLU A 304 -18.45 10.63 0.94
C GLU A 304 -19.86 10.34 0.40
N ARG A 305 -20.06 10.45 -0.91
CA ARG A 305 -21.35 10.07 -1.54
C ARG A 305 -21.67 8.60 -1.34
N LEU A 306 -20.68 7.70 -1.53
CA LEU A 306 -20.89 6.27 -1.35
C LEU A 306 -21.24 5.94 0.11
N LEU A 307 -20.54 6.54 1.07
CA LEU A 307 -20.75 6.33 2.50
C LEU A 307 -22.08 6.89 3.02
N SER A 308 -22.63 7.92 2.36
CA SER A 308 -23.92 8.55 2.72
C SER A 308 -25.12 7.83 2.09
N GLY A 309 -24.90 6.94 1.15
CA GLY A 309 -25.95 6.12 0.52
C GLY A 309 -26.59 5.13 1.52
N PRO A 310 -27.75 4.55 1.19
CA PRO A 310 -28.29 3.46 1.98
C PRO A 310 -27.30 2.29 2.03
N PRO A 311 -27.25 1.57 3.16
CA PRO A 311 -26.37 0.43 3.37
C PRO A 311 -26.63 -0.74 2.40
#